data_40c566c6d854ca7aad6957a78ad26297
#
_entry.id   40c566c6d854ca7aad6957a78ad26297
#
_cell.length_a   1.000
_cell.length_b   1.000
_cell.length_c   1.000
_cell.angle_alpha   90.00
_cell.angle_beta   90.00
_cell.angle_gamma   90.00
#
_symmetry.space_group_name_H-M   'P 1'
#
loop_
_entity.id
_entity.type
_entity.pdbx_description
1 polymer ?
#
loop_
_entity_poly.entity_id
_entity_poly.type
_entity_poly.pdbx_seq_one_letter_code
_entity_poly.pdbx_strand_id
1 'polypeptide(L)'
;MKAIKYIVLILFGVISINVCAQNNNSERFAIKASAEIGLGNSISSNSYISSLSSKATTGSYGLDFGWTFWSQKGHRLEANIGVAYSPAAIELELGSFDYNYGAPATADMDGESYQRYYEISNLHQKVSLGRVTLPIYLTYGYKCNGWFGLHADLGVRFGFKTNATISEVSGEAYSYGIYPQYDNLLIDESYLNDFGTTNLANAGYGTPVCNGFSTSVLVGVGAEFSISKHLGADISVRYNRGITNLFKEQYSGQDFTNASAPINYSVSDGQQVKSLTDYLSSSKVSPLSLRIALIYRF
;
A
#
# COMPACT_ATOMS: atom_id res chain seq x y z
N MET A 1 16.89 -4.62 11.14
CA MET A 1 17.85 -5.67 11.53
C MET A 1 17.20 -7.03 11.84
N LYS A 2 16.02 -7.14 12.45
CA LYS A 2 15.37 -8.45 12.71
C LYS A 2 15.00 -9.21 11.43
N ALA A 3 14.51 -8.55 10.39
CA ALA A 3 14.13 -9.19 9.12
C ALA A 3 15.32 -9.88 8.39
N ILE A 4 16.52 -9.31 8.45
CA ILE A 4 17.71 -9.88 7.81
C ILE A 4 18.09 -11.23 8.45
N LYS A 5 17.90 -11.39 9.77
CA LYS A 5 18.16 -12.66 10.47
C LYS A 5 17.24 -13.78 9.98
N TYR A 6 15.97 -13.48 9.69
CA TYR A 6 15.02 -14.47 9.18
C TYR A 6 15.32 -14.86 7.72
N ILE A 7 15.74 -13.92 6.89
CA ILE A 7 16.16 -14.21 5.51
C ILE A 7 17.38 -15.13 5.50
N VAL A 8 18.38 -14.89 6.37
CA VAL A 8 19.56 -15.74 6.50
C VAL A 8 19.18 -17.13 7.04
N LEU A 9 18.27 -17.24 8.01
CA LEU A 9 17.81 -18.53 8.55
C LEU A 9 17.03 -19.35 7.51
N ILE A 10 16.20 -18.70 6.67
CA ILE A 10 15.48 -19.34 5.57
C ILE A 10 16.47 -19.81 4.48
N LEU A 11 17.48 -19.01 4.14
CA LEU A 11 18.54 -19.39 3.22
C LEU A 11 19.33 -20.62 3.73
N PHE A 12 19.66 -20.68 5.02
CA PHE A 12 20.30 -21.85 5.62
C PHE A 12 19.38 -23.09 5.66
N GLY A 13 18.09 -22.92 5.91
CA GLY A 13 17.10 -24.00 5.89
C GLY A 13 16.93 -24.62 4.49
N VAL A 14 16.94 -23.82 3.44
CA VAL A 14 16.86 -24.29 2.03
C VAL A 14 18.12 -25.06 1.61
N ILE A 15 19.29 -24.69 2.14
CA ILE A 15 20.57 -25.40 1.87
C ILE A 15 20.56 -26.80 2.52
N SER A 16 19.83 -26.99 3.61
CA SER A 16 19.79 -28.28 4.34
C SER A 16 18.91 -29.36 3.72
N ILE A 17 18.00 -29.01 2.80
CA ILE A 17 17.09 -29.96 2.12
C ILE A 17 17.82 -30.80 1.04
N ASN A 18 19.10 -30.52 0.79
CA ASN A 18 19.88 -31.03 -0.33
C ASN A 18 20.33 -32.49 -0.26
N VAL A 19 19.97 -33.27 0.74
CA VAL A 19 20.60 -34.58 0.95
C VAL A 19 19.84 -35.74 0.34
N CYS A 20 18.62 -35.58 -0.19
CA CYS A 20 17.80 -36.73 -0.61
C CYS A 20 17.40 -36.83 -2.09
N ALA A 21 17.86 -35.96 -2.99
CA ALA A 21 17.45 -36.00 -4.38
C ALA A 21 18.62 -36.29 -5.33
N GLN A 22 19.20 -37.50 -5.25
CA GLN A 22 20.04 -38.02 -6.32
C GLN A 22 19.22 -39.04 -7.13
N ASN A 23 18.66 -38.64 -8.28
CA ASN A 23 18.58 -39.52 -9.45
C ASN A 23 18.32 -38.73 -10.75
N ASN A 24 18.96 -39.18 -11.79
CA ASN A 24 19.03 -38.68 -13.16
C ASN A 24 17.66 -38.26 -13.72
N ASN A 25 17.45 -36.97 -13.92
CA ASN A 25 16.78 -36.35 -15.07
C ASN A 25 16.56 -34.87 -14.80
N SER A 26 17.02 -34.00 -15.72
CA SER A 26 16.79 -32.58 -15.85
C SER A 26 16.10 -31.91 -14.62
N GLU A 27 16.83 -31.08 -13.90
CA GLU A 27 16.34 -30.28 -12.77
C GLU A 27 14.95 -29.71 -13.07
N ARG A 28 13.91 -30.36 -12.54
CA ARG A 28 12.52 -30.03 -12.84
C ARG A 28 11.93 -29.08 -11.81
N PHE A 29 12.56 -28.95 -10.66
CA PHE A 29 12.05 -28.15 -9.58
C PHE A 29 13.02 -27.05 -9.20
N ALA A 30 12.48 -25.93 -8.74
CA ALA A 30 13.26 -24.80 -8.28
C ALA A 30 12.63 -24.18 -7.02
N ILE A 31 13.47 -23.69 -6.12
CA ILE A 31 13.07 -22.80 -5.05
C ILE A 31 13.74 -21.46 -5.32
N LYS A 32 12.96 -20.38 -5.27
CA LYS A 32 13.42 -19.01 -5.53
C LYS A 32 13.18 -18.16 -4.30
N ALA A 33 14.25 -17.67 -3.68
CA ALA A 33 14.15 -16.66 -2.62
C ALA A 33 14.30 -15.29 -3.25
N SER A 34 13.33 -14.40 -3.08
CA SER A 34 13.27 -13.14 -3.80
C SER A 34 13.01 -11.94 -2.91
N ALA A 35 13.55 -10.80 -3.34
CA ALA A 35 13.20 -9.47 -2.86
C ALA A 35 12.80 -8.61 -4.07
N GLU A 36 11.78 -7.77 -3.88
CA GLU A 36 11.20 -6.90 -4.90
C GLU A 36 11.04 -5.50 -4.31
N ILE A 37 11.42 -4.46 -5.05
CA ILE A 37 11.30 -3.06 -4.65
C ILE A 37 10.51 -2.34 -5.74
N GLY A 38 9.44 -1.65 -5.35
CA GLY A 38 8.65 -0.80 -6.24
C GLY A 38 9.44 0.41 -6.70
N LEU A 39 9.35 0.71 -7.99
CA LEU A 39 9.99 1.85 -8.63
C LEU A 39 8.95 2.97 -8.84
N GLY A 40 9.19 4.14 -8.23
CA GLY A 40 8.29 5.27 -8.34
C GLY A 40 6.97 5.11 -7.56
N ASN A 41 5.94 5.85 -7.97
CA ASN A 41 4.62 5.76 -7.33
C ASN A 41 3.91 4.46 -7.69
N SER A 42 3.62 3.66 -6.69
CA SER A 42 3.02 2.33 -6.84
C SER A 42 1.49 2.31 -6.67
N ILE A 43 0.83 3.47 -6.50
CA ILE A 43 -0.62 3.56 -6.36
C ILE A 43 -1.23 4.37 -7.51
N SER A 44 -2.33 3.87 -8.04
CA SER A 44 -3.26 4.60 -8.90
C SER A 44 -4.54 4.80 -8.12
N SER A 45 -4.90 6.04 -7.84
CA SER A 45 -6.08 6.38 -7.05
C SER A 45 -6.85 7.53 -7.68
N ASN A 46 -8.16 7.53 -7.44
CA ASN A 46 -9.02 8.67 -7.64
C ASN A 46 -9.62 9.06 -6.28
N SER A 47 -9.97 10.30 -6.11
CA SER A 47 -10.52 10.84 -4.88
C SER A 47 -11.80 11.61 -5.13
N TYR A 48 -12.68 11.65 -4.13
CA TYR A 48 -13.84 12.53 -4.09
C TYR A 48 -13.45 13.99 -3.79
N ILE A 49 -12.28 14.19 -3.18
CA ILE A 49 -11.73 15.52 -2.92
C ILE A 49 -10.64 15.78 -3.95
N SER A 50 -10.80 16.81 -4.78
CA SER A 50 -9.88 17.11 -5.89
C SER A 50 -8.46 17.48 -5.43
N SER A 51 -8.31 18.06 -4.25
CA SER A 51 -7.03 18.43 -3.66
C SER A 51 -6.31 17.27 -2.95
N LEU A 52 -6.92 16.07 -2.87
CA LEU A 52 -6.30 14.91 -2.25
C LEU A 52 -5.40 14.17 -3.25
N SER A 53 -4.13 14.13 -2.95
CA SER A 53 -3.13 13.36 -3.69
C SER A 53 -2.70 12.11 -2.93
N SER A 54 -2.16 11.12 -3.66
CA SER A 54 -1.67 9.89 -3.07
C SER A 54 -0.37 9.41 -3.71
N LYS A 55 0.53 8.89 -2.89
CA LYS A 55 1.77 8.26 -3.32
C LYS A 55 2.00 7.00 -2.51
N ALA A 56 2.53 5.96 -3.13
CA ALA A 56 2.87 4.74 -2.42
C ALA A 56 4.23 4.20 -2.82
N THR A 57 4.94 3.72 -1.84
CA THR A 57 6.13 2.88 -2.00
C THR A 57 5.81 1.46 -1.57
N THR A 58 6.28 0.49 -2.33
CA THR A 58 6.01 -0.92 -2.07
C THR A 58 7.29 -1.74 -2.09
N GLY A 59 7.27 -2.82 -1.35
CA GLY A 59 8.30 -3.84 -1.39
C GLY A 59 7.68 -5.22 -1.29
N SER A 60 8.45 -6.26 -1.55
CA SER A 60 8.02 -7.63 -1.33
C SER A 60 9.25 -8.52 -1.11
N TYR A 61 9.11 -9.53 -0.26
CA TYR A 61 10.11 -10.57 -0.09
C TYR A 61 9.42 -11.90 0.17
N GLY A 62 9.91 -12.96 -0.47
CA GLY A 62 9.23 -14.25 -0.42
C GLY A 62 9.98 -15.39 -1.03
N LEU A 63 9.28 -16.52 -1.06
CA LEU A 63 9.74 -17.77 -1.62
C LEU A 63 8.74 -18.24 -2.68
N ASP A 64 9.27 -18.65 -3.83
CA ASP A 64 8.50 -19.28 -4.90
C ASP A 64 9.00 -20.71 -5.10
N PHE A 65 8.09 -21.61 -5.37
CA PHE A 65 8.36 -22.95 -5.85
C PHE A 65 8.05 -23.02 -7.34
N GLY A 66 9.01 -23.45 -8.14
CA GLY A 66 8.91 -23.59 -9.59
C GLY A 66 8.93 -25.05 -10.02
N TRP A 67 8.08 -25.39 -10.97
CA TRP A 67 8.06 -26.68 -11.65
C TRP A 67 8.21 -26.49 -13.16
N THR A 68 9.35 -26.96 -13.71
CA THR A 68 9.61 -26.99 -15.14
C THR A 68 8.92 -28.19 -15.75
N PHE A 69 7.81 -27.98 -16.44
CA PHE A 69 7.01 -29.04 -17.05
C PHE A 69 7.36 -29.28 -18.54
N TRP A 70 8.07 -28.34 -19.16
CA TRP A 70 8.56 -28.46 -20.50
C TRP A 70 9.93 -27.81 -20.68
N SER A 71 10.88 -28.51 -21.34
CA SER A 71 12.21 -27.97 -21.65
C SER A 71 12.72 -28.62 -22.93
N GLN A 72 13.07 -27.80 -23.94
CA GLN A 72 13.60 -28.27 -25.23
C GLN A 72 14.48 -27.20 -25.88
N LYS A 73 15.66 -27.59 -26.37
CA LYS A 73 16.58 -26.72 -27.14
C LYS A 73 16.85 -25.35 -26.48
N GLY A 74 17.07 -25.32 -25.19
CA GLY A 74 17.31 -24.07 -24.43
C GLY A 74 16.06 -23.32 -24.01
N HIS A 75 14.89 -23.67 -24.50
CA HIS A 75 13.60 -23.14 -24.06
C HIS A 75 13.06 -23.91 -22.85
N ARG A 76 12.36 -23.23 -21.95
CA ARG A 76 11.65 -23.87 -20.84
C ARG A 76 10.33 -23.18 -20.54
N LEU A 77 9.37 -23.94 -20.05
CA LEU A 77 8.15 -23.46 -19.42
C LEU A 77 8.11 -23.97 -18.00
N GLU A 78 7.92 -23.04 -17.08
CA GLU A 78 7.93 -23.30 -15.65
C GLU A 78 6.67 -22.69 -15.01
N ALA A 79 5.94 -23.49 -14.24
CA ALA A 79 4.85 -23.02 -13.41
C ALA A 79 5.39 -22.67 -12.01
N ASN A 80 5.01 -21.52 -11.49
CA ASN A 80 5.49 -21.02 -10.21
C ASN A 80 4.32 -20.71 -9.28
N ILE A 81 4.46 -21.08 -8.02
CA ILE A 81 3.59 -20.69 -6.92
C ILE A 81 4.45 -20.25 -5.75
N GLY A 82 4.06 -19.16 -5.08
CA GLY A 82 4.87 -18.64 -4.00
C GLY A 82 4.07 -18.04 -2.86
N VAL A 83 4.80 -17.63 -1.84
CA VAL A 83 4.31 -16.83 -0.72
C VAL A 83 5.29 -15.68 -0.46
N ALA A 84 4.76 -14.48 -0.32
CA ALA A 84 5.59 -13.32 -0.03
C ALA A 84 4.89 -12.39 0.97
N TYR A 85 5.67 -11.66 1.75
CA TYR A 85 5.19 -10.53 2.52
C TYR A 85 5.46 -9.23 1.74
N SER A 86 4.43 -8.42 1.58
CA SER A 86 4.46 -7.22 0.77
C SER A 86 4.06 -6.00 1.60
N PRO A 87 5.03 -5.31 2.24
CA PRO A 87 4.80 -4.03 2.91
C PRO A 87 4.55 -2.93 1.88
N ALA A 88 3.72 -1.96 2.26
CA ALA A 88 3.52 -0.72 1.52
C ALA A 88 3.41 0.45 2.50
N ALA A 89 3.98 1.58 2.14
CA ALA A 89 3.75 2.87 2.77
C ALA A 89 3.02 3.77 1.78
N ILE A 90 1.87 4.30 2.21
CA ILE A 90 1.00 5.14 1.38
C ILE A 90 0.93 6.50 2.05
N GLU A 91 1.35 7.52 1.33
CA GLU A 91 1.30 8.91 1.73
C GLU A 91 0.09 9.55 1.04
N LEU A 92 -0.75 10.22 1.82
CA LEU A 92 -1.95 10.93 1.40
C LEU A 92 -1.80 12.38 1.82
N GLU A 93 -1.94 13.29 0.88
CA GLU A 93 -1.79 14.73 1.11
C GLU A 93 -3.06 15.44 0.64
N LEU A 94 -3.69 16.16 1.54
CA LEU A 94 -4.78 17.07 1.28
C LEU A 94 -4.24 18.50 1.38
N GLY A 95 -4.26 19.25 0.26
CA GLY A 95 -3.71 20.59 0.18
C GLY A 95 -4.48 21.58 1.07
N SER A 96 -5.45 22.26 0.49
CA SER A 96 -6.40 23.10 1.22
C SER A 96 -7.81 22.53 1.12
N PHE A 97 -8.55 22.61 2.17
CA PHE A 97 -9.94 22.16 2.21
C PHE A 97 -10.75 22.97 3.21
N ASP A 98 -11.72 23.70 2.70
CA ASP A 98 -12.59 24.55 3.50
C ASP A 98 -13.97 23.92 3.59
N TYR A 99 -14.57 23.91 4.75
CA TYR A 99 -15.94 23.45 4.89
C TYR A 99 -16.67 24.12 6.07
N ASN A 100 -17.96 24.25 5.88
CA ASN A 100 -18.86 24.63 6.94
C ASN A 100 -19.23 23.37 7.73
N TYR A 101 -18.92 23.34 9.02
CA TYR A 101 -19.28 22.23 9.89
C TYR A 101 -20.80 22.05 10.01
N GLY A 102 -21.58 23.03 9.57
CA GLY A 102 -23.02 23.00 9.40
C GLY A 102 -23.84 23.39 10.60
N ALA A 103 -25.11 23.54 10.32
CA ALA A 103 -26.13 23.64 11.36
C ALA A 103 -26.59 22.22 11.78
N PRO A 104 -27.01 22.00 13.01
CA PRO A 104 -27.46 23.05 13.90
C PRO A 104 -26.30 23.71 14.61
N ALA A 105 -26.50 25.00 14.83
CA ALA A 105 -25.70 25.84 15.64
C ALA A 105 -25.25 25.11 16.90
N THR A 106 -23.94 24.96 17.04
CA THR A 106 -23.34 24.70 18.33
C THR A 106 -23.65 25.89 19.20
N ALA A 107 -24.04 25.68 20.44
CA ALA A 107 -24.15 26.76 21.39
C ALA A 107 -22.77 26.97 22.02
N ASP A 108 -22.38 28.24 22.19
CA ASP A 108 -21.20 28.63 22.97
C ASP A 108 -21.43 28.49 24.47
N MET A 109 -20.45 28.92 25.27
CA MET A 109 -20.56 28.87 26.73
C MET A 109 -21.68 29.75 27.31
N ASP A 110 -22.11 30.76 26.57
CA ASP A 110 -23.21 31.66 26.96
C ASP A 110 -24.58 31.18 26.43
N GLY A 111 -24.59 30.03 25.70
CA GLY A 111 -25.79 29.45 25.13
C GLY A 111 -26.20 30.06 23.80
N GLU A 112 -25.35 30.87 23.18
CA GLU A 112 -25.60 31.49 21.89
C GLU A 112 -25.25 30.60 20.74
N SER A 113 -26.10 30.55 19.72
CA SER A 113 -25.90 29.68 18.58
C SER A 113 -24.97 30.31 17.54
N TYR A 114 -24.04 29.52 17.01
CA TYR A 114 -23.11 29.92 15.96
C TYR A 114 -22.91 28.83 14.92
N GLN A 115 -22.41 29.21 13.75
CA GLN A 115 -21.98 28.27 12.69
C GLN A 115 -20.47 28.12 12.76
N ARG A 116 -19.98 26.89 12.84
CA ARG A 116 -18.55 26.60 12.91
C ARG A 116 -17.99 26.28 11.53
N TYR A 117 -16.89 26.90 11.20
CA TYR A 117 -16.14 26.72 9.97
C TYR A 117 -14.76 26.15 10.25
N TYR A 118 -14.23 25.40 9.30
CA TYR A 118 -12.88 24.88 9.32
C TYR A 118 -12.19 25.14 8.00
N GLU A 119 -10.94 25.59 8.09
CA GLU A 119 -9.99 25.63 6.98
C GLU A 119 -8.86 24.68 7.30
N ILE A 120 -8.73 23.62 6.52
CA ILE A 120 -7.67 22.62 6.69
C ILE A 120 -6.57 22.94 5.70
N SER A 121 -5.33 22.95 6.15
CA SER A 121 -4.17 23.14 5.31
C SER A 121 -3.12 22.05 5.52
N ASN A 122 -2.53 21.57 4.41
CA ASN A 122 -1.40 20.64 4.42
C ASN A 122 -1.62 19.38 5.27
N LEU A 123 -2.85 18.84 5.27
CA LEU A 123 -3.13 17.61 5.99
C LEU A 123 -2.45 16.43 5.28
N HIS A 124 -1.48 15.84 5.95
CA HIS A 124 -0.71 14.71 5.49
C HIS A 124 -0.97 13.51 6.39
N GLN A 125 -1.21 12.34 5.80
CA GLN A 125 -1.32 11.06 6.49
C GLN A 125 -0.44 10.01 5.83
N LYS A 126 0.27 9.25 6.64
CA LYS A 126 1.04 8.09 6.21
C LYS A 126 0.41 6.81 6.71
N VAL A 127 0.01 5.95 5.79
CA VAL A 127 -0.61 4.66 6.06
C VAL A 127 0.40 3.54 5.82
N SER A 128 0.67 2.77 6.85
CA SER A 128 1.49 1.56 6.76
C SER A 128 0.58 0.35 6.55
N LEU A 129 0.82 -0.40 5.48
CA LEU A 129 0.03 -1.56 5.11
C LEU A 129 0.92 -2.79 4.95
N GLY A 130 0.55 -3.90 5.60
CA GLY A 130 1.16 -5.21 5.40
C GLY A 130 0.21 -6.16 4.70
N ARG A 131 0.74 -6.98 3.79
CA ARG A 131 -0.01 -8.03 3.09
C ARG A 131 0.82 -9.28 2.94
N VAL A 132 0.19 -10.43 3.11
CA VAL A 132 0.72 -11.71 2.62
C VAL A 132 0.19 -11.89 1.21
N THR A 133 1.06 -12.20 0.26
CA THR A 133 0.69 -12.38 -1.15
C THR A 133 1.06 -13.77 -1.64
N LEU A 134 0.19 -14.31 -2.51
CA LEU A 134 0.36 -15.59 -3.18
C LEU A 134 0.49 -15.34 -4.69
N PRO A 135 1.71 -15.22 -5.23
CA PRO A 135 1.93 -15.16 -6.66
C PRO A 135 1.77 -16.56 -7.28
N ILE A 136 1.06 -16.62 -8.40
CA ILE A 136 0.95 -17.81 -9.27
C ILE A 136 1.25 -17.34 -10.69
N TYR A 137 2.31 -17.85 -11.30
CA TYR A 137 2.74 -17.37 -12.60
C TYR A 137 3.46 -18.42 -13.43
N LEU A 138 3.41 -18.25 -14.74
CA LEU A 138 4.17 -19.00 -15.71
C LEU A 138 5.42 -18.21 -16.09
N THR A 139 6.54 -18.90 -16.19
CA THR A 139 7.80 -18.36 -16.72
C THR A 139 8.14 -19.08 -18.02
N TYR A 140 8.27 -18.31 -19.10
CA TYR A 140 8.93 -18.76 -20.31
C TYR A 140 10.38 -18.32 -20.25
N GLY A 141 11.32 -19.25 -20.29
CA GLY A 141 12.76 -18.98 -20.26
C GLY A 141 13.45 -19.46 -21.53
N TYR A 142 14.46 -18.71 -21.94
CA TYR A 142 15.38 -19.09 -23.01
C TYR A 142 16.82 -18.99 -22.54
N LYS A 143 17.56 -20.09 -22.62
CA LYS A 143 18.97 -20.17 -22.24
C LYS A 143 19.82 -19.73 -23.44
N CYS A 144 20.40 -18.53 -23.37
CA CYS A 144 21.22 -17.98 -24.45
C CYS A 144 22.60 -18.68 -24.56
N ASN A 145 23.15 -19.03 -23.40
CA ASN A 145 24.43 -19.75 -23.28
C ASN A 145 24.52 -20.55 -21.98
N GLY A 146 25.69 -21.11 -21.66
CA GLY A 146 25.89 -21.95 -20.47
C GLY A 146 25.58 -21.28 -19.13
N TRP A 147 25.75 -19.96 -19.03
CA TRP A 147 25.64 -19.22 -17.77
C TRP A 147 24.53 -18.15 -17.77
N PHE A 148 23.93 -17.81 -18.93
CA PHE A 148 22.99 -16.70 -19.08
C PHE A 148 21.74 -17.13 -19.84
N GLY A 149 20.59 -16.68 -19.36
CA GLY A 149 19.29 -16.87 -19.99
C GLY A 149 18.39 -15.64 -19.78
N LEU A 150 17.38 -15.54 -20.64
CA LEU A 150 16.32 -14.55 -20.55
C LEU A 150 15.01 -15.24 -20.19
N HIS A 151 14.09 -14.51 -19.55
CA HIS A 151 12.77 -15.04 -19.27
C HIS A 151 11.69 -13.95 -19.29
N ALA A 152 10.46 -14.39 -19.46
CA ALA A 152 9.26 -13.61 -19.31
C ALA A 152 8.29 -14.31 -18.35
N ASP A 153 7.66 -13.54 -17.48
CA ASP A 153 6.69 -14.00 -16.48
C ASP A 153 5.30 -13.46 -16.80
N LEU A 154 4.29 -14.31 -16.63
CA LEU A 154 2.88 -13.91 -16.72
C LEU A 154 2.06 -14.63 -15.66
N GLY A 155 1.26 -13.92 -14.89
CA GLY A 155 0.46 -14.54 -13.86
C GLY A 155 -0.45 -13.61 -13.10
N VAL A 156 -0.84 -14.08 -11.93
CA VAL A 156 -1.71 -13.36 -10.98
C VAL A 156 -1.09 -13.38 -9.60
N ARG A 157 -1.39 -12.35 -8.83
CA ARG A 157 -0.98 -12.25 -7.42
C ARG A 157 -2.23 -11.98 -6.59
N PHE A 158 -2.47 -12.82 -5.60
CA PHE A 158 -3.52 -12.65 -4.61
C PHE A 158 -2.91 -12.09 -3.34
N GLY A 159 -3.52 -11.07 -2.74
CA GLY A 159 -3.02 -10.43 -1.53
C GLY A 159 -4.06 -10.46 -0.42
N PHE A 160 -3.61 -10.78 0.79
CA PHE A 160 -4.41 -10.80 2.00
C PHE A 160 -3.85 -9.78 2.98
N LYS A 161 -4.70 -8.87 3.46
CA LYS A 161 -4.30 -7.86 4.44
C LYS A 161 -3.92 -8.52 5.77
N THR A 162 -2.77 -8.12 6.31
CA THR A 162 -2.34 -8.51 7.66
C THR A 162 -2.53 -7.37 8.66
N ASN A 163 -2.14 -6.14 8.27
CA ASN A 163 -2.31 -4.96 9.10
C ASN A 163 -2.51 -3.72 8.22
N ALA A 164 -3.14 -2.69 8.79
CA ALA A 164 -3.22 -1.35 8.22
C ALA A 164 -3.32 -0.36 9.37
N THR A 165 -2.39 0.58 9.43
CA THR A 165 -2.33 1.58 10.50
C THR A 165 -1.92 2.94 9.92
N ILE A 166 -2.45 4.02 10.50
CA ILE A 166 -1.90 5.35 10.27
C ILE A 166 -0.67 5.46 11.18
N SER A 167 0.47 5.77 10.59
CA SER A 167 1.76 5.87 11.29
C SER A 167 2.18 7.31 11.55
N GLU A 168 1.62 8.25 10.81
CA GLU A 168 1.96 9.67 10.90
C GLU A 168 0.77 10.51 10.43
N VAL A 169 0.49 11.59 11.14
CA VAL A 169 -0.46 12.64 10.76
C VAL A 169 0.20 13.97 11.01
N SER A 170 0.08 14.90 10.08
CA SER A 170 0.52 16.29 10.25
C SER A 170 -0.38 17.22 9.44
N GLY A 171 -0.34 18.51 9.74
CA GLY A 171 -1.14 19.55 9.12
C GLY A 171 -1.71 20.50 10.14
N GLU A 172 -2.47 21.47 9.67
CA GLU A 172 -3.09 22.51 10.49
C GLU A 172 -4.57 22.61 10.16
N ALA A 173 -5.38 22.88 11.18
CA ALA A 173 -6.77 23.24 11.03
C ALA A 173 -7.00 24.58 11.70
N TYR A 174 -7.55 25.53 10.98
CA TYR A 174 -8.03 26.81 11.52
C TYR A 174 -9.55 26.72 11.65
N SER A 175 -10.08 27.05 12.81
CA SER A 175 -11.51 27.07 13.07
C SER A 175 -11.98 28.41 13.59
N TYR A 176 -13.17 28.80 13.16
CA TYR A 176 -13.83 30.05 13.61
C TYR A 176 -15.34 29.88 13.66
N GLY A 177 -16.00 30.76 14.40
CA GLY A 177 -17.45 30.81 14.51
C GLY A 177 -18.01 32.03 13.78
N ILE A 178 -19.13 31.86 13.11
CA ILE A 178 -19.95 32.99 12.63
C ILE A 178 -21.25 33.02 13.39
N TYR A 179 -21.56 34.17 13.97
CA TYR A 179 -22.76 34.45 14.77
C TYR A 179 -23.77 35.22 13.93
N PRO A 180 -24.78 34.61 13.33
CA PRO A 180 -25.73 35.26 12.45
C PRO A 180 -26.57 36.34 13.17
N GLN A 181 -26.84 36.13 14.47
CA GLN A 181 -27.60 37.05 15.29
C GLN A 181 -26.86 38.40 15.57
N TYR A 182 -25.53 38.43 15.34
CA TYR A 182 -24.68 39.62 15.49
C TYR A 182 -24.14 40.10 14.15
N ASP A 183 -25.00 40.14 13.13
CA ASP A 183 -24.65 40.60 11.79
C ASP A 183 -23.50 39.80 11.14
N ASN A 184 -23.49 38.50 11.37
CA ASN A 184 -22.45 37.57 10.94
C ASN A 184 -21.06 37.88 11.53
N LEU A 185 -21.03 38.27 12.80
CA LEU A 185 -19.78 38.48 13.53
C LEU A 185 -18.93 37.22 13.48
N LEU A 186 -17.68 37.36 13.02
CA LEU A 186 -16.68 36.28 13.00
C LEU A 186 -15.87 36.32 14.28
N ILE A 187 -15.77 35.19 14.98
CA ILE A 187 -14.96 35.02 16.18
C ILE A 187 -14.01 33.85 15.98
N ASP A 188 -12.72 34.06 16.18
CA ASP A 188 -11.64 33.06 16.02
C ASP A 188 -10.76 32.94 17.29
N GLU A 189 -11.16 33.54 18.38
CA GLU A 189 -10.39 33.55 19.63
C GLU A 189 -10.47 32.20 20.35
N SER A 190 -9.32 31.57 20.60
CA SER A 190 -9.20 30.19 21.11
C SER A 190 -9.81 29.97 22.51
N TYR A 191 -9.90 31.03 23.32
CA TYR A 191 -10.50 30.92 24.67
C TYR A 191 -12.03 30.87 24.66
N LEU A 192 -12.64 31.14 23.52
CA LEU A 192 -14.11 31.24 23.42
C LEU A 192 -14.76 29.97 22.86
N ASN A 193 -14.22 28.94 22.49
CA ASN A 193 -14.81 27.68 22.00
C ASN A 193 -13.80 26.81 21.22
N ASP A 194 -12.54 26.82 21.64
CA ASP A 194 -11.46 26.12 20.93
C ASP A 194 -11.34 26.56 19.45
N PHE A 195 -11.57 27.82 19.16
CA PHE A 195 -11.32 28.42 17.85
C PHE A 195 -9.81 28.67 17.64
N GLY A 196 -9.45 29.04 16.42
CA GLY A 196 -8.09 29.35 16.05
C GLY A 196 -7.35 28.16 15.44
N THR A 197 -6.03 28.24 15.37
CA THR A 197 -5.20 27.26 14.71
C THR A 197 -4.85 26.09 15.62
N THR A 198 -5.08 24.88 15.13
CA THR A 198 -4.72 23.63 15.82
C THR A 198 -3.78 22.80 14.95
N ASN A 199 -2.69 22.34 15.56
CA ASN A 199 -1.78 21.39 14.91
C ASN A 199 -2.38 19.98 14.99
N LEU A 200 -2.61 19.35 13.83
CA LEU A 200 -3.27 18.06 13.71
C LEU A 200 -2.36 16.88 14.06
N ALA A 201 -1.07 17.08 14.26
CA ALA A 201 -0.15 16.02 14.66
C ALA A 201 -0.50 15.36 16.00
N ASN A 202 -1.21 16.10 16.87
CA ASN A 202 -1.66 15.64 18.18
C ASN A 202 -3.14 15.23 18.22
N ALA A 203 -3.84 15.36 17.10
CA ALA A 203 -5.24 14.97 17.02
C ALA A 203 -5.40 13.44 16.99
N GLY A 204 -6.51 12.93 17.50
CA GLY A 204 -6.92 11.55 17.27
C GLY A 204 -7.17 11.30 15.77
N TYR A 205 -6.94 10.11 15.30
CA TYR A 205 -7.18 9.75 13.89
C TYR A 205 -7.87 8.40 13.76
N GLY A 206 -8.66 8.29 12.68
CA GLY A 206 -9.39 7.06 12.36
C GLY A 206 -8.49 5.95 11.85
N THR A 207 -9.01 4.73 11.84
CA THR A 207 -8.31 3.56 11.28
C THR A 207 -8.66 3.39 9.81
N PRO A 208 -7.67 3.17 8.92
CA PRO A 208 -7.94 2.96 7.50
C PRO A 208 -8.75 1.68 7.25
N VAL A 209 -9.84 1.80 6.50
CA VAL A 209 -10.72 0.67 6.17
C VAL A 209 -10.27 0.04 4.86
N CYS A 210 -9.50 -1.03 4.97
CA CYS A 210 -8.93 -1.73 3.82
C CYS A 210 -9.77 -2.94 3.40
N ASN A 211 -9.73 -3.27 2.10
CA ASN A 211 -10.17 -4.56 1.63
C ASN A 211 -9.26 -5.66 2.17
N GLY A 212 -9.87 -6.74 2.69
CA GLY A 212 -9.13 -7.89 3.23
C GLY A 212 -8.39 -8.68 2.15
N PHE A 213 -8.87 -8.58 0.89
CA PHE A 213 -8.38 -9.32 -0.26
C PHE A 213 -8.07 -8.38 -1.43
N SER A 214 -7.01 -8.69 -2.17
CA SER A 214 -6.63 -7.96 -3.38
C SER A 214 -6.13 -8.90 -4.47
N THR A 215 -6.35 -8.51 -5.72
CA THR A 215 -5.91 -9.27 -6.89
C THR A 215 -5.16 -8.34 -7.84
N SER A 216 -4.07 -8.83 -8.42
CA SER A 216 -3.33 -8.13 -9.48
C SER A 216 -2.87 -9.10 -10.57
N VAL A 217 -2.73 -8.60 -11.79
CA VAL A 217 -2.05 -9.28 -12.89
C VAL A 217 -0.56 -8.97 -12.80
N LEU A 218 0.26 -9.99 -12.96
CA LEU A 218 1.72 -9.91 -12.95
C LEU A 218 2.26 -10.15 -14.35
N VAL A 219 3.09 -9.23 -14.83
CA VAL A 219 3.86 -9.39 -16.06
C VAL A 219 5.31 -9.01 -15.73
N GLY A 220 6.26 -9.77 -16.22
CA GLY A 220 7.67 -9.51 -15.96
C GLY A 220 8.59 -9.95 -17.08
N VAL A 221 9.77 -9.38 -17.13
CA VAL A 221 10.88 -9.81 -17.98
C VAL A 221 12.17 -9.73 -17.18
N GLY A 222 13.08 -10.64 -17.42
CA GLY A 222 14.32 -10.68 -16.67
C GLY A 222 15.41 -11.53 -17.30
N ALA A 223 16.51 -11.55 -16.58
CA ALA A 223 17.69 -12.31 -16.91
C ALA A 223 18.08 -13.23 -15.76
N GLU A 224 18.40 -14.45 -16.09
CA GLU A 224 18.86 -15.46 -15.16
C GLU A 224 20.33 -15.79 -15.41
N PHE A 225 21.09 -15.89 -14.35
CA PHE A 225 22.50 -16.19 -14.34
C PHE A 225 22.75 -17.49 -13.59
N SER A 226 23.32 -18.50 -14.25
CA SER A 226 23.73 -19.75 -13.63
C SER A 226 25.07 -19.55 -12.91
N ILE A 227 25.09 -19.65 -11.58
CA ILE A 227 26.30 -19.52 -10.77
C ILE A 227 26.99 -20.90 -10.65
N SER A 228 26.20 -21.94 -10.51
CA SER A 228 26.67 -23.32 -10.49
C SER A 228 25.61 -24.23 -11.14
N LYS A 229 25.82 -25.56 -11.12
CA LYS A 229 24.87 -26.53 -11.65
C LYS A 229 23.45 -26.33 -11.05
N HIS A 230 23.37 -26.09 -9.73
CA HIS A 230 22.10 -26.01 -9.01
C HIS A 230 21.72 -24.59 -8.56
N LEU A 231 22.68 -23.66 -8.58
CA LEU A 231 22.48 -22.31 -8.07
C LEU A 231 22.46 -21.29 -9.20
N GLY A 232 21.48 -20.42 -9.19
CA GLY A 232 21.36 -19.29 -10.10
C GLY A 232 20.96 -18.01 -9.37
N ALA A 233 21.08 -16.90 -10.06
CA ALA A 233 20.54 -15.60 -9.67
C ALA A 233 19.63 -15.08 -10.79
N ASP A 234 18.61 -14.31 -10.41
CA ASP A 234 17.67 -13.68 -11.30
C ASP A 234 17.59 -12.19 -11.01
N ILE A 235 17.54 -11.40 -12.07
CA ILE A 235 17.22 -9.98 -11.99
C ILE A 235 16.10 -9.72 -13.00
N SER A 236 14.97 -9.22 -12.53
CA SER A 236 13.80 -8.99 -13.37
C SER A 236 13.08 -7.70 -13.04
N VAL A 237 12.48 -7.12 -14.08
CA VAL A 237 11.53 -6.01 -13.93
C VAL A 237 10.13 -6.60 -14.03
N ARG A 238 9.27 -6.28 -13.07
CA ARG A 238 7.90 -6.76 -12.98
C ARG A 238 6.93 -5.62 -12.87
N TYR A 239 5.79 -5.75 -13.53
CA TYR A 239 4.66 -4.87 -13.39
C TYR A 239 3.47 -5.66 -12.83
N ASN A 240 2.94 -5.18 -11.72
CA ASN A 240 1.78 -5.78 -11.06
C ASN A 240 0.59 -4.84 -11.19
N ARG A 241 -0.32 -5.06 -12.14
CA ARG A 241 -1.51 -4.24 -12.30
C ARG A 241 -2.59 -4.66 -11.31
N GLY A 242 -2.87 -3.83 -10.32
CA GLY A 242 -3.96 -4.03 -9.37
C GLY A 242 -5.33 -4.02 -10.08
N ILE A 243 -6.16 -5.02 -9.78
CA ILE A 243 -7.54 -5.14 -10.28
C ILE A 243 -8.51 -4.61 -9.23
N THR A 244 -8.34 -5.04 -7.99
CA THR A 244 -9.21 -4.69 -6.86
C THR A 244 -8.73 -3.41 -6.17
N ASN A 245 -9.65 -2.67 -5.59
CA ASN A 245 -9.34 -1.53 -4.74
C ASN A 245 -8.68 -1.99 -3.44
N LEU A 246 -7.72 -1.21 -2.95
CA LEU A 246 -7.00 -1.47 -1.72
C LEU A 246 -7.81 -1.06 -0.49
N PHE A 247 -8.42 0.12 -0.55
CA PHE A 247 -9.31 0.65 0.48
C PHE A 247 -10.77 0.43 0.09
N LYS A 248 -11.63 0.31 1.10
CA LYS A 248 -13.07 0.29 0.88
C LYS A 248 -13.55 1.71 0.61
N GLU A 249 -14.40 1.85 -0.38
CA GLU A 249 -15.08 3.08 -0.68
C GLU A 249 -16.11 3.39 0.42
N GLN A 250 -16.02 4.56 1.06
CA GLN A 250 -16.87 4.94 2.18
C GLN A 250 -17.96 5.96 1.77
N TYR A 251 -17.67 6.79 0.77
CA TYR A 251 -18.52 7.94 0.41
C TYR A 251 -19.11 7.87 -0.99
N SER A 252 -19.33 6.66 -1.54
CA SER A 252 -19.91 6.48 -2.87
C SER A 252 -21.29 7.15 -2.99
N GLY A 253 -21.40 8.11 -3.92
CA GLY A 253 -22.66 8.76 -4.26
C GLY A 253 -23.22 9.71 -3.20
N GLN A 254 -22.46 10.10 -2.21
CA GLN A 254 -22.86 11.07 -1.19
C GLN A 254 -22.29 12.46 -1.46
N ASP A 255 -23.11 13.49 -1.28
CA ASP A 255 -22.61 14.85 -1.14
C ASP A 255 -21.83 14.97 0.17
N PHE A 256 -20.72 15.74 0.16
CA PHE A 256 -19.95 16.00 1.37
C PHE A 256 -20.80 16.80 2.34
N THR A 257 -21.21 16.13 3.40
CA THR A 257 -21.89 16.72 4.55
C THR A 257 -20.87 16.88 5.70
N ASN A 258 -21.26 17.51 6.78
CA ASN A 258 -20.43 17.61 7.99
C ASN A 258 -19.97 16.24 8.51
N ALA A 259 -20.82 15.20 8.40
CA ALA A 259 -20.47 13.84 8.75
C ALA A 259 -19.35 13.25 7.85
N SER A 260 -19.17 13.82 6.66
CA SER A 260 -18.14 13.42 5.68
C SER A 260 -16.87 14.26 5.77
N ALA A 261 -16.84 15.33 6.57
CA ALA A 261 -15.68 16.21 6.67
C ALA A 261 -14.43 15.48 7.20
N PRO A 262 -13.21 15.86 6.73
CA PRO A 262 -11.96 15.24 7.14
C PRO A 262 -11.64 15.36 8.63
N ILE A 263 -12.18 16.39 9.28
CA ILE A 263 -12.06 16.59 10.73
C ILE A 263 -13.46 16.49 11.32
N ASN A 264 -13.61 15.72 12.37
CA ASN A 264 -14.79 15.63 13.18
C ASN A 264 -14.49 16.28 14.54
N TYR A 265 -15.30 17.25 14.95
CA TYR A 265 -15.20 17.90 16.25
C TYR A 265 -16.26 17.33 17.20
N SER A 266 -15.82 16.86 18.36
CA SER A 266 -16.68 16.49 19.47
C SER A 266 -16.27 17.30 20.69
N VAL A 267 -17.23 17.92 21.36
CA VAL A 267 -16.97 18.68 22.59
C VAL A 267 -16.42 17.79 23.71
N SER A 268 -16.78 16.48 23.71
CA SER A 268 -16.31 15.52 24.72
C SER A 268 -14.96 14.90 24.38
N ASP A 269 -14.67 14.69 23.09
CA ASP A 269 -13.56 13.83 22.63
C ASP A 269 -12.47 14.62 21.90
N GLY A 270 -12.64 15.92 21.72
CA GLY A 270 -11.72 16.79 21.00
C GLY A 270 -11.79 16.60 19.47
N GLN A 271 -10.79 17.12 18.78
CA GLN A 271 -10.70 17.02 17.32
C GLN A 271 -10.23 15.63 16.90
N GLN A 272 -10.96 15.01 15.99
CA GLN A 272 -10.59 13.72 15.38
C GLN A 272 -10.40 13.88 13.87
N VAL A 273 -9.24 13.48 13.37
CA VAL A 273 -8.96 13.43 11.94
C VAL A 273 -9.40 12.06 11.40
N LYS A 274 -10.25 12.06 10.39
CA LYS A 274 -10.65 10.83 9.71
C LYS A 274 -9.50 10.30 8.85
N SER A 275 -9.55 9.02 8.53
CA SER A 275 -8.60 8.46 7.57
C SER A 275 -8.85 9.06 6.18
N LEU A 276 -7.82 9.71 5.61
CA LEU A 276 -7.90 10.22 4.23
C LEU A 276 -8.13 9.10 3.20
N THR A 277 -7.90 7.84 3.58
CA THR A 277 -8.23 6.69 2.72
C THR A 277 -9.73 6.56 2.43
N ASP A 278 -10.58 7.09 3.31
CA ASP A 278 -12.04 7.02 3.20
C ASP A 278 -12.56 7.86 2.03
N TYR A 279 -11.80 8.88 1.62
CA TYR A 279 -12.13 9.77 0.49
C TYR A 279 -11.65 9.27 -0.86
N LEU A 280 -11.00 8.11 -0.92
CA LEU A 280 -10.56 7.51 -2.17
C LEU A 280 -11.73 6.73 -2.81
N SER A 281 -12.18 7.17 -3.98
CA SER A 281 -13.16 6.46 -4.81
C SER A 281 -12.56 5.22 -5.49
N SER A 282 -11.26 5.25 -5.76
CA SER A 282 -10.51 4.07 -6.19
C SER A 282 -9.08 4.11 -5.68
N SER A 283 -8.51 2.95 -5.42
CA SER A 283 -7.13 2.82 -4.96
C SER A 283 -6.58 1.46 -5.39
N LYS A 284 -5.74 1.45 -6.44
CA LYS A 284 -5.15 0.22 -6.98
C LYS A 284 -3.65 0.27 -6.86
N VAL A 285 -3.07 -0.76 -6.24
CA VAL A 285 -1.61 -0.88 -6.16
C VAL A 285 -1.10 -1.52 -7.43
N SER A 286 -0.31 -0.76 -8.18
CA SER A 286 0.21 -1.14 -9.50
C SER A 286 1.70 -0.83 -9.61
N PRO A 287 2.57 -1.46 -8.79
CA PRO A 287 4.00 -1.18 -8.84
C PRO A 287 4.63 -1.70 -10.12
N LEU A 288 5.45 -0.85 -10.74
CA LEU A 288 6.60 -1.29 -11.51
C LEU A 288 7.71 -1.59 -10.51
N SER A 289 8.33 -2.77 -10.57
CA SER A 289 9.27 -3.19 -9.54
C SER A 289 10.51 -3.85 -10.13
N LEU A 290 11.62 -3.70 -9.43
CA LEU A 290 12.83 -4.47 -9.64
C LEU A 290 12.82 -5.65 -8.66
N ARG A 291 12.99 -6.86 -9.19
CA ARG A 291 13.10 -8.08 -8.41
C ARG A 291 14.50 -8.68 -8.57
N ILE A 292 15.03 -9.15 -7.45
CA ILE A 292 16.25 -9.96 -7.40
C ILE A 292 15.89 -11.27 -6.71
N ALA A 293 16.34 -12.40 -7.26
CA ALA A 293 16.11 -13.70 -6.66
C ALA A 293 17.34 -14.59 -6.72
N LEU A 294 17.50 -15.42 -5.70
CA LEU A 294 18.35 -16.60 -5.71
C LEU A 294 17.52 -17.82 -6.07
N ILE A 295 18.01 -18.63 -7.00
CA ILE A 295 17.33 -19.80 -7.53
C ILE A 295 18.14 -21.04 -7.19
N TYR A 296 17.50 -21.98 -6.54
CA TYR A 296 18.07 -23.32 -6.35
C TYR A 296 17.25 -24.35 -7.12
N ARG A 297 17.90 -25.13 -8.01
CA ARG A 297 17.29 -26.15 -8.86
C ARG A 297 17.69 -27.55 -8.42
N PHE A 298 16.73 -28.50 -8.46
CA PHE A 298 16.92 -29.89 -8.08
C PHE A 298 16.03 -30.86 -8.87
#